data_515e93cbc697350bf928bb62b1d388ed
#
_entry.id   515e93cbc697350bf928bb62b1d388ed
#
_cell.length_a   1.000
_cell.length_b   1.000
_cell.length_c   1.000
_cell.angle_alpha   90.00
_cell.angle_beta   90.00
_cell.angle_gamma   90.00
#
_symmetry.space_group_name_H-M   'P 1'
#
loop_
_entity.id
_entity.type
_entity.pdbx_description
1 polymer ?
#
loop_
_entity_poly.entity_id
_entity_poly.type
_entity_poly.pdbx_seq_one_letter_code
_entity_poly.pdbx_strand_id
1 'polypeptide(L)'
;VARQLLGNLDDLNEARVAFLLPAGFDYVAVQWGIWRAGGIAVPLCDKHPLPSIRYVLDDTNAAILVYSGTFDALLAPLADRDGLRLIRLEEMTVTQQTGALPQVDARRRAMILYTSGTTGRPKGVVTTHANLSAQVLSLVEAWKWVPGDYIVNVLPLHHVHGIVNVLCCALWSGACCEFLPKFDADEVFDRFGRGNITLFMAVPTIYHKLIARWNELDEAGKSALTHALSGLRLMVSGSAALPVRVLEEWQTVSGHTLLERYGMTEIGMAISNPYDGERRPGCIGQPLPSVQVRLAGENSEPVHGDSPGEIQVKGPTVFLEYWGNPAATSEAFTEDGWFRTGDLAVVENGSYRILGRNSVDIIKSGGYKLSALEIEEVLRTHPAVRDCAVVGIPDDTWGERVVAGLVVGGPVETDELSRWLRGQLPDYKTPRHYLFLDELPRNEMGKVTKKELKKMFTDQKPSEQ
;
A
#
# COMPACT_ATOMS: atom_id res chain seq x y z
N VAL A 1 -5.42 -21.45 19.76
CA VAL A 1 -5.04 -20.03 19.85
C VAL A 1 -6.06 -19.24 20.67
N ALA A 2 -7.33 -19.05 20.21
CA ALA A 2 -8.30 -18.18 20.89
C ALA A 2 -8.44 -18.49 22.39
N ARG A 3 -8.55 -19.75 22.75
CA ARG A 3 -8.67 -20.22 24.16
C ARG A 3 -7.41 -19.87 24.98
N GLN A 4 -6.25 -20.01 24.42
CA GLN A 4 -4.99 -19.70 25.12
C GLN A 4 -4.82 -18.20 25.34
N LEU A 5 -5.32 -17.37 24.38
CA LEU A 5 -5.37 -15.92 24.55
C LEU A 5 -6.32 -15.53 25.67
N LEU A 6 -7.51 -16.14 25.71
CA LEU A 6 -8.51 -15.91 26.77
C LEU A 6 -8.00 -16.31 28.17
N GLY A 7 -7.24 -17.41 28.26
CA GLY A 7 -6.92 -17.99 29.59
C GLY A 7 -8.18 -18.31 30.35
N ASN A 8 -8.44 -17.58 31.44
CA ASN A 8 -9.63 -17.72 32.27
C ASN A 8 -10.75 -16.70 31.97
N LEU A 9 -10.54 -15.85 30.94
CA LEU A 9 -11.54 -14.87 30.55
C LEU A 9 -12.56 -15.47 29.57
N ASP A 10 -13.77 -14.95 29.61
CA ASP A 10 -14.82 -15.32 28.66
C ASP A 10 -14.71 -14.52 27.36
N ASP A 11 -14.16 -13.32 27.42
CA ASP A 11 -13.98 -12.40 26.29
C ASP A 11 -12.78 -11.48 26.56
N LEU A 12 -11.96 -11.19 25.54
CA LEU A 12 -10.88 -10.22 25.61
C LEU A 12 -11.38 -8.77 25.66
N ASN A 13 -12.65 -8.52 25.37
CA ASN A 13 -13.27 -7.20 25.42
C ASN A 13 -12.46 -6.10 24.71
N GLU A 14 -12.07 -6.38 23.47
CA GLU A 14 -11.24 -5.47 22.65
C GLU A 14 -9.83 -5.21 23.21
N ALA A 15 -9.30 -6.08 24.08
CA ALA A 15 -7.89 -6.00 24.45
C ALA A 15 -7.01 -6.07 23.19
N ARG A 16 -6.00 -5.20 23.11
CA ARG A 16 -5.07 -5.17 21.98
C ARG A 16 -4.08 -6.30 22.11
N VAL A 17 -4.09 -7.16 21.11
CA VAL A 17 -3.15 -8.29 21.00
C VAL A 17 -2.23 -8.00 19.83
N ALA A 18 -1.02 -7.58 20.15
CA ALA A 18 0.03 -7.42 19.15
C ALA A 18 0.60 -8.81 18.78
N PHE A 19 1.06 -8.94 17.55
CA PHE A 19 1.74 -10.16 17.13
C PHE A 19 2.81 -9.91 16.09
N LEU A 20 3.92 -10.65 16.22
CA LEU A 20 5.12 -10.56 15.39
C LEU A 20 5.47 -11.97 14.90
N LEU A 21 4.98 -12.29 13.71
CA LEU A 21 5.03 -13.64 13.14
C LEU A 21 5.44 -13.57 11.66
N PRO A 22 6.22 -14.55 11.18
CA PRO A 22 6.42 -14.73 9.74
C PRO A 22 5.09 -14.97 9.01
N ALA A 23 5.04 -14.61 7.72
CA ALA A 23 3.91 -14.92 6.86
C ALA A 23 3.73 -16.45 6.75
N GLY A 24 2.52 -16.94 7.00
CA GLY A 24 2.22 -18.36 6.98
C GLY A 24 0.94 -18.73 7.71
N PHE A 25 0.71 -20.02 7.87
CA PHE A 25 -0.46 -20.57 8.55
C PHE A 25 -0.59 -20.03 9.98
N ASP A 26 0.51 -19.95 10.72
CA ASP A 26 0.51 -19.51 12.12
C ASP A 26 0.10 -18.05 12.27
N TYR A 27 0.52 -17.19 11.34
CA TYR A 27 0.04 -15.81 11.26
C TYR A 27 -1.49 -15.76 11.16
N VAL A 28 -2.07 -16.55 10.25
CA VAL A 28 -3.52 -16.64 10.04
C VAL A 28 -4.21 -17.16 11.30
N ALA A 29 -3.69 -18.24 11.88
CA ALA A 29 -4.25 -18.87 13.08
C ALA A 29 -4.27 -17.91 14.27
N VAL A 30 -3.21 -17.10 14.43
CA VAL A 30 -3.12 -16.09 15.51
C VAL A 30 -4.06 -14.94 15.25
N GLN A 31 -4.07 -14.35 14.05
CA GLN A 31 -4.99 -13.26 13.71
C GLN A 31 -6.46 -13.64 13.94
N TRP A 32 -6.86 -14.80 13.45
CA TRP A 32 -8.25 -15.28 13.63
C TRP A 32 -8.51 -15.72 15.06
N GLY A 33 -7.51 -16.25 15.75
CA GLY A 33 -7.58 -16.56 17.17
C GLY A 33 -7.86 -15.33 18.03
N ILE A 34 -7.21 -14.21 17.71
CA ILE A 34 -7.44 -12.91 18.35
C ILE A 34 -8.88 -12.44 18.13
N TRP A 35 -9.35 -12.44 16.89
CA TRP A 35 -10.71 -12.03 16.56
C TRP A 35 -11.76 -12.91 17.26
N ARG A 36 -11.57 -14.23 17.23
CA ARG A 36 -12.48 -15.18 17.88
C ARG A 36 -12.45 -15.11 19.40
N ALA A 37 -11.39 -14.58 19.98
CA ALA A 37 -11.31 -14.30 21.42
C ALA A 37 -11.89 -12.92 21.79
N GLY A 38 -12.37 -12.14 20.82
CA GLY A 38 -12.90 -10.79 21.02
C GLY A 38 -11.84 -9.72 21.23
N GLY A 39 -10.58 -9.98 20.81
CA GLY A 39 -9.48 -9.02 20.85
C GLY A 39 -9.32 -8.20 19.57
N ILE A 40 -8.53 -7.14 19.66
CA ILE A 40 -8.12 -6.33 18.52
C ILE A 40 -6.76 -6.82 18.03
N ALA A 41 -6.65 -7.20 16.76
CA ALA A 41 -5.40 -7.64 16.14
C ALA A 41 -4.50 -6.44 15.81
N VAL A 42 -3.25 -6.48 16.27
CA VAL A 42 -2.23 -5.44 15.99
C VAL A 42 -1.01 -6.12 15.35
N PRO A 43 -1.01 -6.34 14.02
CA PRO A 43 0.12 -6.96 13.33
C PRO A 43 1.31 -6.01 13.31
N LEU A 44 2.48 -6.52 13.69
CA LEU A 44 3.74 -5.79 13.71
C LEU A 44 4.56 -6.12 12.47
N CYS A 45 5.37 -5.15 12.03
CA CYS A 45 6.33 -5.36 10.95
C CYS A 45 7.55 -6.15 11.46
N ASP A 46 7.87 -7.24 10.81
CA ASP A 46 9.01 -8.12 11.13
C ASP A 46 10.39 -7.47 10.88
N LYS A 47 10.41 -6.39 10.10
CA LYS A 47 11.63 -5.62 9.79
C LYS A 47 11.83 -4.41 10.70
N HIS A 48 10.86 -4.11 11.56
CA HIS A 48 10.97 -2.95 12.44
C HIS A 48 11.96 -3.19 13.58
N PRO A 49 12.82 -2.19 13.89
CA PRO A 49 13.68 -2.24 15.06
C PRO A 49 12.83 -2.13 16.34
N LEU A 50 13.39 -2.60 17.46
CA LEU A 50 12.73 -2.61 18.77
C LEU A 50 12.06 -1.27 19.16
N PRO A 51 12.66 -0.08 18.94
CA PRO A 51 12.01 1.19 19.27
C PRO A 51 10.67 1.40 18.54
N SER A 52 10.57 0.99 17.29
CA SER A 52 9.31 1.07 16.51
C SER A 52 8.26 0.09 17.03
N ILE A 53 8.69 -1.13 17.40
CA ILE A 53 7.81 -2.12 18.02
C ILE A 53 7.31 -1.59 19.36
N ARG A 54 8.20 -1.07 20.21
CA ARG A 54 7.83 -0.46 21.50
C ARG A 54 6.82 0.65 21.33
N TYR A 55 7.02 1.54 20.36
CA TYR A 55 6.08 2.62 20.07
C TYR A 55 4.65 2.08 19.86
N VAL A 56 4.49 1.06 19.02
CA VAL A 56 3.17 0.46 18.75
C VAL A 56 2.58 -0.17 20.01
N LEU A 57 3.38 -0.91 20.77
CA LEU A 57 2.95 -1.55 22.02
C LEU A 57 2.54 -0.52 23.10
N ASP A 58 3.26 0.59 23.18
CA ASP A 58 2.97 1.68 24.11
C ASP A 58 1.70 2.44 23.71
N ASP A 59 1.61 2.84 22.44
CA ASP A 59 0.50 3.63 21.91
C ASP A 59 -0.83 2.84 21.99
N THR A 60 -0.79 1.53 21.69
CA THR A 60 -1.98 0.66 21.78
C THR A 60 -2.26 0.20 23.21
N ASN A 61 -1.35 0.39 24.15
CA ASN A 61 -1.37 -0.26 25.45
C ASN A 61 -1.69 -1.77 25.28
N ALA A 62 -0.86 -2.46 24.49
CA ALA A 62 -1.07 -3.86 24.16
C ALA A 62 -0.98 -4.74 25.40
N ALA A 63 -2.02 -5.56 25.62
CA ALA A 63 -2.08 -6.47 26.77
C ALA A 63 -1.30 -7.76 26.52
N ILE A 64 -1.21 -8.20 25.27
CA ILE A 64 -0.57 -9.44 24.85
C ILE A 64 0.32 -9.17 23.62
N LEU A 65 1.48 -9.82 23.59
CA LEU A 65 2.32 -9.93 22.39
C LEU A 65 2.56 -11.41 22.09
N VAL A 66 2.01 -11.89 20.97
CA VAL A 66 2.30 -13.23 20.43
C VAL A 66 3.45 -13.12 19.43
N TYR A 67 4.47 -13.95 19.55
CA TYR A 67 5.62 -13.86 18.68
C TYR A 67 6.25 -15.21 18.37
N SER A 68 6.94 -15.35 17.24
CA SER A 68 7.75 -16.53 16.91
C SER A 68 9.13 -16.44 17.60
N GLY A 69 9.67 -17.57 18.02
CA GLY A 69 10.98 -17.68 18.62
C GLY A 69 12.14 -17.10 17.77
N THR A 70 11.92 -16.91 16.48
CA THR A 70 12.86 -16.19 15.60
C THR A 70 13.14 -14.75 16.05
N PHE A 71 12.24 -14.17 16.86
CA PHE A 71 12.36 -12.81 17.41
C PHE A 71 12.76 -12.76 18.89
N ASP A 72 13.15 -13.90 19.50
CA ASP A 72 13.55 -13.95 20.92
C ASP A 72 14.58 -12.89 21.27
N ALA A 73 15.67 -12.80 20.49
CA ALA A 73 16.75 -11.84 20.72
C ALA A 73 16.29 -10.37 20.60
N LEU A 74 15.41 -10.06 19.63
CA LEU A 74 14.88 -8.73 19.42
C LEU A 74 13.96 -8.30 20.57
N LEU A 75 13.16 -9.23 21.10
CA LEU A 75 12.12 -8.97 22.09
C LEU A 75 12.58 -9.18 23.53
N ALA A 76 13.79 -9.76 23.78
CA ALA A 76 14.33 -9.98 25.12
C ALA A 76 14.24 -8.75 26.04
N PRO A 77 14.49 -7.49 25.59
CA PRO A 77 14.35 -6.32 26.44
C PRO A 77 12.90 -5.97 26.85
N LEU A 78 11.90 -6.74 26.42
CA LEU A 78 10.49 -6.61 26.81
C LEU A 78 10.05 -7.67 27.84
N ALA A 79 10.93 -8.62 28.21
CA ALA A 79 10.57 -9.76 29.05
C ALA A 79 9.98 -9.36 30.41
N ASP A 80 10.52 -8.31 31.03
CA ASP A 80 10.08 -7.80 32.34
C ASP A 80 9.14 -6.60 32.25
N ARG A 81 8.49 -6.41 31.11
CA ARG A 81 7.59 -5.27 30.90
C ARG A 81 6.27 -5.50 31.64
N ASP A 82 5.96 -4.64 32.61
CA ASP A 82 4.71 -4.66 33.34
C ASP A 82 3.51 -4.48 32.41
N GLY A 83 2.47 -5.29 32.65
CA GLY A 83 1.20 -5.21 31.92
C GLY A 83 1.19 -5.82 30.52
N LEU A 84 2.33 -6.33 30.02
CA LEU A 84 2.43 -7.01 28.72
C LEU A 84 2.67 -8.52 28.93
N ARG A 85 1.72 -9.35 28.54
CA ARG A 85 1.91 -10.79 28.51
C ARG A 85 2.58 -11.22 27.21
N LEU A 86 3.80 -11.72 27.29
CA LEU A 86 4.52 -12.33 26.17
C LEU A 86 4.07 -13.78 26.00
N ILE A 87 3.76 -14.19 24.78
CA ILE A 87 3.41 -15.56 24.44
C ILE A 87 4.24 -15.96 23.23
N ARG A 88 5.16 -16.90 23.45
CA ARG A 88 5.91 -17.51 22.36
C ARG A 88 5.00 -18.51 21.64
N LEU A 89 4.94 -18.40 20.31
CA LEU A 89 4.04 -19.21 19.50
C LEU A 89 4.26 -20.71 19.69
N GLU A 90 5.54 -21.13 19.74
CA GLU A 90 5.96 -22.52 19.86
C GLU A 90 5.57 -23.14 21.22
N GLU A 91 5.24 -22.31 22.22
CA GLU A 91 4.73 -22.73 23.53
C GLU A 91 3.21 -22.85 23.56
N MET A 92 2.55 -22.40 22.49
CA MET A 92 1.11 -22.55 22.33
C MET A 92 0.75 -24.01 22.01
N THR A 93 0.43 -24.77 23.03
CA THR A 93 0.07 -26.19 22.89
C THR A 93 -1.31 -26.35 22.26
N VAL A 94 -1.46 -27.37 21.41
CA VAL A 94 -2.79 -27.78 20.92
C VAL A 94 -3.50 -28.48 22.07
N THR A 95 -4.19 -27.70 22.90
CA THR A 95 -5.04 -28.26 23.97
C THR A 95 -6.48 -28.35 23.48
N GLN A 96 -7.14 -29.49 23.72
CA GLN A 96 -8.59 -29.61 23.53
C GLN A 96 -9.30 -28.87 24.69
N GLN A 97 -9.11 -27.56 24.79
CA GLN A 97 -9.88 -26.77 25.75
C GLN A 97 -11.33 -26.66 25.25
N THR A 98 -12.21 -27.29 25.94
CA THR A 98 -13.67 -27.21 25.72
C THR A 98 -14.23 -25.95 26.36
N GLY A 99 -15.10 -25.25 25.66
CA GLY A 99 -15.80 -24.05 26.15
C GLY A 99 -16.26 -23.16 24.99
N ALA A 100 -17.33 -22.40 25.15
CA ALA A 100 -17.82 -21.49 24.13
C ALA A 100 -16.86 -20.31 23.94
N LEU A 101 -16.59 -19.87 22.73
CA LEU A 101 -15.91 -18.62 22.44
C LEU A 101 -16.93 -17.47 22.51
N PRO A 102 -16.48 -16.21 22.77
CA PRO A 102 -17.39 -15.08 22.81
C PRO A 102 -18.08 -14.86 21.47
N GLN A 103 -19.30 -14.34 21.56
CA GLN A 103 -20.01 -13.82 20.38
C GLN A 103 -19.52 -12.41 20.10
N VAL A 104 -18.80 -12.23 18.98
CA VAL A 104 -18.20 -10.95 18.60
C VAL A 104 -19.14 -10.19 17.67
N ASP A 105 -19.65 -9.02 18.14
CA ASP A 105 -20.46 -8.13 17.30
C ASP A 105 -19.60 -7.52 16.19
N ALA A 106 -20.15 -7.42 14.98
CA ALA A 106 -19.43 -6.89 13.83
C ALA A 106 -19.00 -5.41 13.98
N ARG A 107 -19.63 -4.66 14.88
CA ARG A 107 -19.28 -3.26 15.18
C ARG A 107 -18.06 -3.14 16.11
N ARG A 108 -17.62 -4.23 16.73
CA ARG A 108 -16.41 -4.22 17.58
C ARG A 108 -15.17 -3.97 16.72
N ARG A 109 -14.18 -3.31 17.32
CA ARG A 109 -12.87 -3.11 16.73
C ARG A 109 -12.20 -4.45 16.45
N ALA A 110 -11.68 -4.62 15.25
CA ALA A 110 -11.07 -5.86 14.80
C ALA A 110 -9.55 -5.74 14.63
N MET A 111 -9.08 -4.61 14.13
CA MET A 111 -7.67 -4.48 13.78
C MET A 111 -7.20 -3.02 13.92
N ILE A 112 -5.94 -2.85 14.31
CA ILE A 112 -5.23 -1.57 14.26
C ILE A 112 -4.02 -1.74 13.36
N LEU A 113 -3.97 -0.98 12.25
CA LEU A 113 -2.82 -0.92 11.35
C LEU A 113 -2.13 0.44 11.47
N TYR A 114 -0.81 0.43 11.66
CA TYR A 114 -0.03 1.65 11.75
C TYR A 114 0.38 2.15 10.37
N THR A 115 0.15 3.45 10.15
CA THR A 115 0.56 4.14 8.92
C THR A 115 1.62 5.17 9.25
N SER A 116 2.66 5.28 8.41
CA SER A 116 3.62 6.37 8.47
C SER A 116 2.95 7.67 8.00
N GLY A 117 2.31 8.39 8.93
CA GLY A 117 1.69 9.68 8.60
C GLY A 117 2.67 10.65 7.95
N THR A 118 2.19 11.49 7.02
CA THR A 118 3.00 12.49 6.31
C THR A 118 3.56 13.58 7.22
N THR A 119 3.03 13.72 8.44
CA THR A 119 3.26 14.89 9.32
C THR A 119 3.84 14.57 10.70
N GLY A 120 4.19 13.32 11.02
CA GLY A 120 4.66 13.02 12.38
C GLY A 120 4.83 11.54 12.70
N ARG A 121 4.50 11.17 13.95
CA ARG A 121 4.55 9.77 14.39
C ARG A 121 3.50 8.92 13.68
N PRO A 122 3.74 7.62 13.47
CA PRO A 122 2.76 6.71 12.91
C PRO A 122 1.45 6.74 13.69
N LYS A 123 0.31 6.67 12.96
CA LYS A 123 -1.03 6.63 13.56
C LYS A 123 -1.62 5.24 13.42
N GLY A 124 -2.27 4.75 14.46
CA GLY A 124 -3.02 3.51 14.45
C GLY A 124 -4.40 3.71 13.80
N VAL A 125 -4.62 3.11 12.64
CA VAL A 125 -5.91 3.12 11.94
C VAL A 125 -6.76 1.97 12.45
N VAL A 126 -7.92 2.27 13.02
CA VAL A 126 -8.82 1.28 13.64
C VAL A 126 -9.91 0.88 12.68
N THR A 127 -10.01 -0.40 12.38
CA THR A 127 -11.11 -0.99 11.62
C THR A 127 -11.94 -1.93 12.47
N THR A 128 -13.26 -1.94 12.24
CA THR A 128 -14.20 -2.88 12.84
C THR A 128 -14.30 -4.15 12.00
N HIS A 129 -14.88 -5.23 12.56
CA HIS A 129 -15.21 -6.41 11.77
C HIS A 129 -16.17 -6.07 10.61
N ALA A 130 -17.09 -5.13 10.81
CA ALA A 130 -17.99 -4.66 9.76
C ALA A 130 -17.22 -3.98 8.62
N ASN A 131 -16.23 -3.11 8.92
CA ASN A 131 -15.41 -2.47 7.89
C ASN A 131 -14.63 -3.52 7.08
N LEU A 132 -13.99 -4.49 7.76
CA LEU A 132 -13.25 -5.56 7.10
C LEU A 132 -14.15 -6.42 6.22
N SER A 133 -15.34 -6.80 6.72
CA SER A 133 -16.31 -7.59 5.96
C SER A 133 -16.79 -6.84 4.72
N ALA A 134 -17.13 -5.54 4.86
CA ALA A 134 -17.55 -4.71 3.74
C ALA A 134 -16.46 -4.60 2.67
N GLN A 135 -15.21 -4.43 3.09
CA GLN A 135 -14.06 -4.38 2.19
C GLN A 135 -13.88 -5.70 1.44
N VAL A 136 -13.89 -6.83 2.15
CA VAL A 136 -13.73 -8.17 1.55
C VAL A 136 -14.85 -8.43 0.55
N LEU A 137 -16.11 -8.19 0.93
CA LEU A 137 -17.27 -8.40 0.04
C LEU A 137 -17.17 -7.56 -1.24
N SER A 138 -16.82 -6.28 -1.11
CA SER A 138 -16.65 -5.38 -2.23
C SER A 138 -15.57 -5.88 -3.21
N LEU A 139 -14.43 -6.36 -2.70
CA LEU A 139 -13.34 -6.88 -3.52
C LEU A 139 -13.64 -8.24 -4.13
N VAL A 140 -14.30 -9.11 -3.37
CA VAL A 140 -14.71 -10.44 -3.87
C VAL A 140 -15.67 -10.28 -5.05
N GLU A 141 -16.64 -9.37 -4.94
CA GLU A 141 -17.56 -9.05 -6.02
C GLU A 141 -16.82 -8.43 -7.22
N ALA A 142 -16.07 -7.34 -6.98
CA ALA A 142 -15.45 -6.57 -8.04
C ALA A 142 -14.37 -7.34 -8.82
N TRP A 143 -13.64 -8.22 -8.16
CA TRP A 143 -12.55 -9.01 -8.76
C TRP A 143 -12.91 -10.47 -9.02
N LYS A 144 -14.20 -10.81 -8.81
CA LYS A 144 -14.78 -12.13 -9.11
C LYS A 144 -14.00 -13.29 -8.49
N TRP A 145 -13.67 -13.19 -7.21
CA TRP A 145 -13.01 -14.27 -6.49
C TRP A 145 -13.89 -15.53 -6.43
N VAL A 146 -13.28 -16.69 -6.61
CA VAL A 146 -13.94 -18.00 -6.58
C VAL A 146 -13.15 -19.02 -5.78
N PRO A 147 -13.79 -20.10 -5.28
CA PRO A 147 -13.11 -21.12 -4.47
C PRO A 147 -11.94 -21.84 -5.18
N GLY A 148 -11.95 -21.88 -6.52
CA GLY A 148 -10.89 -22.47 -7.32
C GLY A 148 -9.66 -21.59 -7.50
N ASP A 149 -9.66 -20.38 -6.94
CA ASP A 149 -8.52 -19.47 -7.06
C ASP A 149 -7.33 -19.91 -6.20
N TYR A 150 -6.16 -19.61 -6.73
CA TYR A 150 -4.88 -19.81 -6.06
C TYR A 150 -4.02 -18.57 -6.23
N ILE A 151 -3.62 -17.97 -5.10
CA ILE A 151 -2.79 -16.76 -5.08
C ILE A 151 -1.50 -16.98 -4.32
N VAL A 152 -0.38 -16.48 -4.87
CA VAL A 152 0.89 -16.36 -4.15
C VAL A 152 0.97 -14.99 -3.50
N ASN A 153 1.09 -14.97 -2.16
CA ASN A 153 1.22 -13.75 -1.40
C ASN A 153 2.69 -13.46 -1.07
N VAL A 154 3.21 -12.39 -1.67
CA VAL A 154 4.55 -11.84 -1.45
C VAL A 154 4.52 -10.52 -0.68
N LEU A 155 3.33 -10.09 -0.24
CA LEU A 155 3.10 -8.79 0.36
C LEU A 155 3.21 -8.86 1.89
N PRO A 156 3.67 -7.77 2.53
CA PRO A 156 3.79 -7.71 3.99
C PRO A 156 2.43 -7.86 4.69
N LEU A 157 2.39 -8.65 5.75
CA LEU A 157 1.18 -8.89 6.56
C LEU A 157 1.03 -7.90 7.74
N HIS A 158 1.50 -6.67 7.58
CA HIS A 158 1.21 -5.52 8.44
C HIS A 158 0.59 -4.37 7.64
N HIS A 159 0.18 -4.65 6.39
CA HIS A 159 -0.51 -3.72 5.50
C HIS A 159 -1.81 -4.29 4.95
N VAL A 160 -2.79 -3.41 4.74
CA VAL A 160 -4.12 -3.76 4.23
C VAL A 160 -4.05 -4.57 2.91
N HIS A 161 -3.08 -4.30 2.05
CA HIS A 161 -2.92 -5.00 0.77
C HIS A 161 -2.68 -6.52 0.97
N GLY A 162 -1.71 -6.89 1.79
CA GLY A 162 -1.42 -8.31 2.07
C GLY A 162 -2.49 -8.97 2.93
N ILE A 163 -3.00 -8.26 3.94
CA ILE A 163 -3.94 -8.83 4.91
C ILE A 163 -5.35 -8.92 4.32
N VAL A 164 -5.91 -7.80 3.83
CA VAL A 164 -7.32 -7.75 3.44
C VAL A 164 -7.52 -8.15 2.00
N ASN A 165 -6.79 -7.50 1.07
CA ASN A 165 -7.02 -7.71 -0.35
C ASN A 165 -6.58 -9.10 -0.82
N VAL A 166 -5.52 -9.66 -0.23
CA VAL A 166 -5.03 -11.00 -0.58
C VAL A 166 -5.58 -12.03 0.38
N LEU A 167 -5.11 -12.02 1.64
CA LEU A 167 -5.38 -13.11 2.58
C LEU A 167 -6.86 -13.24 2.92
N CYS A 168 -7.52 -12.15 3.37
CA CYS A 168 -8.91 -12.23 3.79
C CYS A 168 -9.85 -12.52 2.60
N CYS A 169 -9.59 -11.94 1.40
CA CYS A 169 -10.38 -12.25 0.21
C CYS A 169 -10.22 -13.71 -0.21
N ALA A 170 -9.00 -14.26 -0.20
CA ALA A 170 -8.77 -15.67 -0.53
C ALA A 170 -9.51 -16.60 0.43
N LEU A 171 -9.36 -16.39 1.74
CA LEU A 171 -10.01 -17.25 2.75
C LEU A 171 -11.54 -17.11 2.74
N TRP A 172 -12.05 -15.91 2.53
CA TRP A 172 -13.50 -15.67 2.41
C TRP A 172 -14.10 -16.43 1.23
N SER A 173 -13.38 -16.44 0.11
CA SER A 173 -13.83 -17.10 -1.11
C SER A 173 -13.60 -18.61 -1.13
N GLY A 174 -12.92 -19.19 -0.11
CA GLY A 174 -12.51 -20.58 -0.11
C GLY A 174 -11.34 -20.89 -1.03
N ALA A 175 -10.60 -19.86 -1.45
CA ALA A 175 -9.44 -19.94 -2.31
C ALA A 175 -8.17 -20.32 -1.53
N CYS A 176 -7.13 -20.75 -2.25
CA CYS A 176 -5.83 -21.05 -1.68
C CYS A 176 -4.92 -19.80 -1.67
N CYS A 177 -4.28 -19.53 -0.52
CA CYS A 177 -3.27 -18.49 -0.38
C CYS A 177 -1.93 -19.12 0.03
N GLU A 178 -0.97 -19.17 -0.88
CA GLU A 178 0.40 -19.59 -0.62
C GLU A 178 1.25 -18.38 -0.21
N PHE A 179 2.04 -18.52 0.84
CA PHE A 179 2.95 -17.45 1.28
C PHE A 179 4.39 -17.72 0.83
N LEU A 180 5.03 -16.71 0.28
CA LEU A 180 6.48 -16.67 0.19
C LEU A 180 7.03 -15.81 1.34
N PRO A 181 8.04 -16.30 2.08
CA PRO A 181 8.60 -15.59 3.24
C PRO A 181 9.16 -14.21 2.89
N LYS A 182 9.67 -14.07 1.68
CA LYS A 182 10.16 -12.83 1.08
C LYS A 182 9.92 -12.87 -0.43
N PHE A 183 9.87 -11.69 -1.03
CA PHE A 183 9.84 -11.61 -2.48
C PHE A 183 11.20 -12.05 -3.06
N ASP A 184 11.14 -13.01 -3.97
CA ASP A 184 12.23 -13.45 -4.84
C ASP A 184 11.65 -13.70 -6.23
N ALA A 185 12.26 -13.14 -7.29
CA ALA A 185 11.69 -13.20 -8.63
C ALA A 185 11.72 -14.62 -9.21
N ASP A 186 12.79 -15.38 -8.95
CA ASP A 186 12.91 -16.77 -9.43
C ASP A 186 11.91 -17.69 -8.71
N GLU A 187 11.73 -17.52 -7.40
CA GLU A 187 10.72 -18.27 -6.65
C GLU A 187 9.29 -17.95 -7.14
N VAL A 188 8.98 -16.69 -7.46
CA VAL A 188 7.68 -16.31 -8.03
C VAL A 188 7.49 -16.93 -9.40
N PHE A 189 8.51 -16.92 -10.25
CA PHE A 189 8.46 -17.54 -11.59
C PHE A 189 8.30 -19.06 -11.51
N ASP A 190 8.97 -19.72 -10.56
CA ASP A 190 8.76 -21.14 -10.30
C ASP A 190 7.30 -21.46 -9.94
N ARG A 191 6.66 -20.59 -9.14
CA ARG A 191 5.23 -20.76 -8.79
C ARG A 191 4.33 -20.59 -10.02
N PHE A 192 4.57 -19.57 -10.84
CA PHE A 192 3.83 -19.39 -12.09
C PHE A 192 4.02 -20.61 -13.02
N GLY A 193 5.23 -21.14 -13.12
CA GLY A 193 5.55 -22.34 -13.92
C GLY A 193 4.80 -23.61 -13.52
N ARG A 194 4.26 -23.69 -12.30
CA ARG A 194 3.42 -24.82 -11.85
C ARG A 194 2.04 -24.85 -12.51
N GLY A 195 1.57 -23.74 -13.08
CA GLY A 195 0.34 -23.62 -13.84
C GLY A 195 -0.95 -23.65 -13.01
N ASN A 196 -0.87 -23.57 -11.68
CA ASN A 196 -2.03 -23.56 -10.79
C ASN A 196 -2.35 -22.19 -10.20
N ILE A 197 -1.49 -21.20 -10.41
CA ILE A 197 -1.72 -19.83 -9.91
C ILE A 197 -2.73 -19.13 -10.82
N THR A 198 -3.80 -18.59 -10.24
CA THR A 198 -4.86 -17.88 -10.98
C THR A 198 -4.83 -16.38 -10.75
N LEU A 199 -4.29 -15.93 -9.59
CA LEU A 199 -4.17 -14.52 -9.25
C LEU A 199 -2.77 -14.18 -8.77
N PHE A 200 -2.37 -12.93 -9.04
CA PHE A 200 -1.18 -12.34 -8.45
C PHE A 200 -1.41 -10.86 -8.15
N MET A 201 -1.04 -10.43 -6.94
CA MET A 201 -1.17 -9.04 -6.51
C MET A 201 0.16 -8.54 -5.96
N ALA A 202 0.61 -7.41 -6.48
CA ALA A 202 1.89 -6.85 -6.10
C ALA A 202 1.87 -5.31 -6.16
N VAL A 203 2.97 -4.72 -5.70
CA VAL A 203 3.27 -3.29 -5.87
C VAL A 203 4.06 -3.08 -7.16
N PRO A 204 4.06 -1.88 -7.75
CA PRO A 204 4.76 -1.61 -9.01
C PRO A 204 6.25 -2.00 -9.01
N THR A 205 6.94 -1.83 -7.88
CA THR A 205 8.35 -2.23 -7.75
C THR A 205 8.60 -3.73 -7.88
N ILE A 206 7.64 -4.57 -7.51
CA ILE A 206 7.71 -6.02 -7.69
C ILE A 206 7.56 -6.34 -9.18
N TYR A 207 6.58 -5.76 -9.88
CA TYR A 207 6.45 -5.94 -11.32
C TYR A 207 7.70 -5.49 -12.08
N HIS A 208 8.28 -4.35 -11.71
CA HIS A 208 9.54 -3.90 -12.29
C HIS A 208 10.68 -4.92 -12.10
N LYS A 209 10.82 -5.52 -10.91
CA LYS A 209 11.82 -6.57 -10.65
C LYS A 209 11.56 -7.84 -11.43
N LEU A 210 10.30 -8.24 -11.58
CA LEU A 210 9.93 -9.39 -12.41
C LEU A 210 10.25 -9.15 -13.88
N ILE A 211 9.96 -7.95 -14.41
CA ILE A 211 10.34 -7.55 -15.78
C ILE A 211 11.86 -7.60 -15.96
N ALA A 212 12.61 -7.02 -15.02
CA ALA A 212 14.07 -7.04 -15.08
C ALA A 212 14.61 -8.48 -15.15
N ARG A 213 14.11 -9.38 -14.28
CA ARG A 213 14.50 -10.79 -14.26
C ARG A 213 14.08 -11.53 -15.51
N TRP A 214 12.87 -11.27 -16.06
CA TRP A 214 12.42 -11.85 -17.33
C TRP A 214 13.35 -11.48 -18.49
N ASN A 215 13.84 -10.22 -18.53
CA ASN A 215 14.77 -9.77 -19.57
C ASN A 215 16.11 -10.53 -19.56
N GLU A 216 16.51 -11.09 -18.43
CA GLU A 216 17.74 -11.87 -18.28
C GLU A 216 17.60 -13.33 -18.74
N LEU A 217 16.36 -13.81 -18.96
CA LEU A 217 16.10 -15.17 -19.44
C LEU A 217 16.47 -15.32 -20.91
N ASP A 218 16.81 -16.56 -21.31
CA ASP A 218 16.91 -16.91 -22.72
C ASP A 218 15.52 -17.00 -23.39
N GLU A 219 15.46 -17.11 -24.70
CA GLU A 219 14.21 -17.11 -25.46
C GLU A 219 13.29 -18.28 -25.08
N ALA A 220 13.86 -19.45 -24.73
CA ALA A 220 13.07 -20.60 -24.29
C ALA A 220 12.42 -20.35 -22.92
N GLY A 221 13.18 -19.77 -21.96
CA GLY A 221 12.69 -19.38 -20.65
C GLY A 221 11.63 -18.28 -20.73
N LYS A 222 11.83 -17.25 -21.56
CA LYS A 222 10.83 -16.21 -21.82
C LYS A 222 9.53 -16.79 -22.35
N SER A 223 9.61 -17.64 -23.37
CA SER A 223 8.44 -18.28 -23.98
C SER A 223 7.67 -19.14 -22.98
N ALA A 224 8.38 -19.98 -22.21
CA ALA A 224 7.78 -20.85 -21.22
C ALA A 224 7.07 -20.04 -20.11
N LEU A 225 7.71 -18.97 -19.62
CA LEU A 225 7.13 -18.12 -18.57
C LEU A 225 5.93 -17.32 -19.08
N THR A 226 6.01 -16.73 -20.27
CA THR A 226 4.87 -16.03 -20.90
C THR A 226 3.68 -16.97 -21.07
N HIS A 227 3.92 -18.22 -21.48
CA HIS A 227 2.87 -19.23 -21.55
C HIS A 227 2.27 -19.53 -20.16
N ALA A 228 3.09 -19.70 -19.13
CA ALA A 228 2.60 -19.93 -17.77
C ALA A 228 1.77 -18.74 -17.24
N LEU A 229 2.23 -17.51 -17.50
CA LEU A 229 1.53 -16.29 -17.11
C LEU A 229 0.17 -16.16 -17.79
N SER A 230 -0.01 -16.65 -19.02
CA SER A 230 -1.29 -16.57 -19.71
C SER A 230 -2.42 -17.36 -19.03
N GLY A 231 -2.09 -18.28 -18.12
CA GLY A 231 -3.04 -19.03 -17.29
C GLY A 231 -3.62 -18.25 -16.11
N LEU A 232 -3.00 -17.14 -15.72
CA LEU A 232 -3.55 -16.28 -14.66
C LEU A 232 -4.79 -15.54 -15.20
N ARG A 233 -5.80 -15.39 -14.36
CA ARG A 233 -7.03 -14.65 -14.74
C ARG A 233 -7.01 -13.19 -14.29
N LEU A 234 -6.22 -12.86 -13.26
CA LEU A 234 -6.17 -11.51 -12.71
C LEU A 234 -4.79 -11.19 -12.12
N MET A 235 -4.26 -10.06 -12.55
CA MET A 235 -3.07 -9.44 -11.96
C MET A 235 -3.37 -8.02 -11.52
N VAL A 236 -3.08 -7.70 -10.24
CA VAL A 236 -3.44 -6.43 -9.61
C VAL A 236 -2.20 -5.66 -9.20
N SER A 237 -2.15 -4.37 -9.48
CA SER A 237 -1.13 -3.46 -8.99
C SER A 237 -1.72 -2.36 -8.12
N GLY A 238 -0.98 -1.94 -7.09
CA GLY A 238 -1.39 -0.81 -6.26
C GLY A 238 -0.47 -0.52 -5.09
N SER A 239 -0.93 0.27 -4.14
CA SER A 239 -0.17 0.84 -3.01
C SER A 239 0.85 1.92 -3.39
N ALA A 240 1.11 2.11 -4.67
CA ALA A 240 1.85 3.23 -5.26
C ALA A 240 1.30 3.47 -6.67
N ALA A 241 1.55 4.62 -7.26
CA ALA A 241 1.22 4.89 -8.66
C ALA A 241 1.94 3.87 -9.56
N LEU A 242 1.21 3.28 -10.50
CA LEU A 242 1.76 2.34 -11.48
C LEU A 242 2.29 3.13 -12.68
N PRO A 243 3.61 3.16 -12.92
CA PRO A 243 4.13 3.81 -14.12
C PRO A 243 3.56 3.15 -15.37
N VAL A 244 3.11 3.95 -16.32
CA VAL A 244 2.54 3.47 -17.60
C VAL A 244 3.51 2.53 -18.30
N ARG A 245 4.79 2.86 -18.32
CA ARG A 245 5.84 2.01 -18.88
C ARG A 245 5.86 0.60 -18.25
N VAL A 246 5.75 0.48 -16.91
CA VAL A 246 5.75 -0.82 -16.22
C VAL A 246 4.50 -1.63 -16.61
N LEU A 247 3.35 -0.96 -16.74
CA LEU A 247 2.12 -1.60 -17.22
C LEU A 247 2.28 -2.17 -18.63
N GLU A 248 2.81 -1.38 -19.56
CA GLU A 248 3.00 -1.76 -20.97
C GLU A 248 4.05 -2.87 -21.13
N GLU A 249 5.20 -2.75 -20.43
CA GLU A 249 6.22 -3.79 -20.42
C GLU A 249 5.66 -5.09 -19.84
N TRP A 250 4.91 -5.04 -18.74
CA TRP A 250 4.28 -6.24 -18.16
C TRP A 250 3.24 -6.85 -19.08
N GLN A 251 2.49 -6.04 -19.80
CA GLN A 251 1.56 -6.53 -20.82
C GLN A 251 2.29 -7.29 -21.92
N THR A 252 3.46 -6.80 -22.35
CA THR A 252 4.31 -7.48 -23.33
C THR A 252 4.83 -8.83 -22.79
N VAL A 253 5.24 -8.88 -21.53
CA VAL A 253 5.76 -10.09 -20.86
C VAL A 253 4.67 -11.14 -20.66
N SER A 254 3.49 -10.73 -20.20
CA SER A 254 2.46 -11.63 -19.67
C SER A 254 1.19 -11.76 -20.54
N GLY A 255 0.98 -10.84 -21.45
CA GLY A 255 -0.30 -10.68 -22.16
C GLY A 255 -1.40 -10.02 -21.31
N HIS A 256 -1.14 -9.70 -20.03
CA HIS A 256 -2.11 -9.12 -19.12
C HIS A 256 -1.94 -7.60 -18.97
N THR A 257 -3.02 -6.85 -19.12
CA THR A 257 -3.10 -5.48 -18.64
C THR A 257 -3.35 -5.50 -17.13
N LEU A 258 -2.41 -4.97 -16.34
CA LEU A 258 -2.55 -4.89 -14.89
C LEU A 258 -3.82 -4.15 -14.48
N LEU A 259 -4.53 -4.67 -13.47
CA LEU A 259 -5.64 -3.98 -12.85
C LEU A 259 -5.06 -3.04 -11.77
N GLU A 260 -5.00 -1.75 -12.08
CA GLU A 260 -4.61 -0.74 -11.11
C GLU A 260 -5.81 -0.36 -10.24
N ARG A 261 -5.56 -0.16 -8.94
CA ARG A 261 -6.57 0.20 -7.95
C ARG A 261 -6.02 1.21 -6.95
N TYR A 262 -6.91 1.97 -6.33
CA TYR A 262 -6.60 2.98 -5.34
C TYR A 262 -7.30 2.69 -4.02
N GLY A 263 -6.56 2.95 -2.96
CA GLY A 263 -7.01 2.85 -1.58
C GLY A 263 -5.88 3.15 -0.60
N MET A 264 -6.24 3.28 0.64
CA MET A 264 -5.33 3.50 1.76
C MET A 264 -5.87 2.78 3.00
N THR A 265 -5.10 2.73 4.06
CA THR A 265 -5.48 1.98 5.27
C THR A 265 -6.82 2.45 5.84
N GLU A 266 -7.09 3.75 5.77
CA GLU A 266 -8.28 4.41 6.32
C GLU A 266 -9.57 4.12 5.55
N ILE A 267 -9.50 3.79 4.26
CA ILE A 267 -10.69 3.59 3.42
C ILE A 267 -10.78 2.20 2.81
N GLY A 268 -9.75 1.36 3.06
CA GLY A 268 -9.58 0.14 2.29
C GLY A 268 -9.35 0.46 0.81
N MET A 269 -9.88 -0.36 -0.10
CA MET A 269 -9.90 -0.06 -1.52
C MET A 269 -11.19 0.70 -1.87
N ALA A 270 -11.04 1.83 -2.51
CA ALA A 270 -12.17 2.70 -2.86
C ALA A 270 -12.46 2.74 -4.36
N ILE A 271 -11.41 2.68 -5.18
CA ILE A 271 -11.51 2.80 -6.64
C ILE A 271 -10.70 1.69 -7.29
N SER A 272 -11.20 1.10 -8.35
CA SER A 272 -10.54 0.02 -9.09
C SER A 272 -10.86 0.10 -10.58
N ASN A 273 -9.88 -0.23 -11.42
CA ASN A 273 -10.18 -0.62 -12.79
C ASN A 273 -11.10 -1.85 -12.81
N PRO A 274 -11.92 -2.05 -13.85
CA PRO A 274 -12.86 -3.16 -13.91
C PRO A 274 -12.12 -4.50 -14.10
N TYR A 275 -12.74 -5.57 -13.58
CA TYR A 275 -12.30 -6.93 -13.88
C TYR A 275 -12.48 -7.24 -15.36
N ASP A 276 -13.68 -7.00 -15.88
CA ASP A 276 -14.01 -7.09 -17.30
C ASP A 276 -14.06 -5.68 -17.90
N GLY A 277 -13.47 -5.52 -19.08
CA GLY A 277 -13.50 -4.27 -19.83
C GLY A 277 -12.16 -3.57 -19.92
N GLU A 278 -12.19 -2.32 -20.34
CA GLU A 278 -11.00 -1.51 -20.58
C GLU A 278 -10.33 -1.08 -19.28
N ARG A 279 -9.04 -1.33 -19.16
CA ARG A 279 -8.16 -0.80 -18.11
C ARG A 279 -7.25 0.24 -18.72
N ARG A 280 -7.45 1.51 -18.34
CA ARG A 280 -6.71 2.63 -18.95
C ARG A 280 -5.42 2.87 -18.20
N PRO A 281 -4.26 2.89 -18.89
CA PRO A 281 -2.98 3.26 -18.29
C PRO A 281 -3.06 4.62 -17.60
N GLY A 282 -2.49 4.72 -16.40
CA GLY A 282 -2.48 5.95 -15.59
C GLY A 282 -3.81 6.29 -14.91
N CYS A 283 -4.87 5.48 -15.10
CA CYS A 283 -6.14 5.64 -14.44
C CYS A 283 -6.39 4.52 -13.42
N ILE A 284 -6.97 4.89 -12.29
CA ILE A 284 -7.30 3.96 -11.20
C ILE A 284 -8.71 3.36 -11.30
N GLY A 285 -9.49 3.73 -12.34
CA GLY A 285 -10.80 3.17 -12.62
C GLY A 285 -11.97 3.93 -11.99
N GLN A 286 -12.93 3.19 -11.44
CA GLN A 286 -14.20 3.69 -10.92
C GLN A 286 -14.43 3.26 -9.47
N PRO A 287 -15.35 3.91 -8.72
CA PRO A 287 -15.68 3.50 -7.35
C PRO A 287 -16.09 2.03 -7.27
N LEU A 288 -15.59 1.34 -6.26
CA LEU A 288 -15.93 -0.05 -5.96
C LEU A 288 -17.38 -0.17 -5.42
N PRO A 289 -17.98 -1.36 -5.46
CA PRO A 289 -19.29 -1.60 -4.87
C PRO A 289 -19.37 -1.10 -3.42
N SER A 290 -20.48 -0.48 -3.06
CA SER A 290 -20.76 0.08 -1.72
C SER A 290 -19.87 1.25 -1.28
N VAL A 291 -19.00 1.76 -2.14
CA VAL A 291 -18.14 2.90 -1.86
C VAL A 291 -18.64 4.12 -2.64
N GLN A 292 -18.82 5.22 -1.94
CA GLN A 292 -19.15 6.51 -2.53
C GLN A 292 -17.86 7.35 -2.63
N VAL A 293 -17.63 7.94 -3.79
CA VAL A 293 -16.47 8.81 -4.05
C VAL A 293 -16.96 10.11 -4.65
N ARG A 294 -16.45 11.23 -4.16
CA ARG A 294 -16.61 12.55 -4.79
C ARG A 294 -15.26 13.24 -4.93
N LEU A 295 -15.15 14.15 -5.87
CA LEU A 295 -14.08 15.13 -5.91
C LEU A 295 -14.58 16.42 -5.28
N ALA A 296 -13.74 17.02 -4.42
CA ALA A 296 -14.09 18.23 -3.70
C ALA A 296 -13.03 19.32 -3.85
N GLY A 297 -13.48 20.57 -3.94
CA GLY A 297 -12.65 21.77 -3.94
C GLY A 297 -12.09 22.10 -2.56
N GLU A 298 -11.46 23.27 -2.44
CA GLU A 298 -10.74 23.67 -1.20
C GLU A 298 -11.67 23.78 0.02
N ASN A 299 -12.94 24.20 -0.17
CA ASN A 299 -13.93 24.31 0.90
C ASN A 299 -14.82 23.05 1.02
N SER A 300 -14.36 21.92 0.48
CA SER A 300 -15.10 20.64 0.44
C SER A 300 -16.41 20.67 -0.39
N GLU A 301 -16.63 21.69 -1.19
CA GLU A 301 -17.70 21.71 -2.19
C GLU A 301 -17.44 20.67 -3.29
N PRO A 302 -18.45 19.91 -3.73
CA PRO A 302 -18.28 18.97 -4.84
C PRO A 302 -17.86 19.70 -6.12
N VAL A 303 -16.83 19.18 -6.81
CA VAL A 303 -16.44 19.64 -8.15
C VAL A 303 -17.04 18.73 -9.21
N HIS A 304 -17.34 19.29 -10.38
CA HIS A 304 -17.97 18.59 -11.49
C HIS A 304 -17.13 18.69 -12.76
N GLY A 305 -17.33 17.75 -13.67
CA GLY A 305 -16.59 17.68 -14.94
C GLY A 305 -15.14 17.30 -14.72
N ASP A 306 -14.25 17.83 -15.59
CA ASP A 306 -12.82 17.52 -15.61
C ASP A 306 -11.99 18.39 -14.64
N SER A 307 -12.65 19.07 -13.70
CA SER A 307 -11.96 19.91 -12.71
C SER A 307 -11.26 19.05 -11.66
N PRO A 308 -10.00 19.38 -11.31
CA PRO A 308 -9.31 18.71 -10.22
C PRO A 308 -9.98 18.92 -8.87
N GLY A 309 -10.04 17.86 -8.05
CA GLY A 309 -10.55 17.93 -6.69
C GLY A 309 -9.90 16.89 -5.78
N GLU A 310 -10.04 17.11 -4.46
CA GLU A 310 -9.65 16.11 -3.47
C GLU A 310 -10.59 14.91 -3.54
N ILE A 311 -10.04 13.71 -3.60
CA ILE A 311 -10.82 12.48 -3.45
C ILE A 311 -11.38 12.45 -2.03
N GLN A 312 -12.70 12.43 -1.90
CA GLN A 312 -13.35 12.19 -0.63
C GLN A 312 -14.19 10.91 -0.72
N VAL A 313 -14.14 10.10 0.34
CA VAL A 313 -14.70 8.76 0.36
C VAL A 313 -15.69 8.60 1.50
N LYS A 314 -16.83 7.94 1.22
CA LYS A 314 -17.84 7.57 2.21
C LYS A 314 -18.32 6.16 1.94
N GLY A 315 -18.51 5.38 3.00
CA GLY A 315 -19.04 4.02 2.87
C GLY A 315 -18.63 3.12 4.03
N PRO A 316 -19.13 1.88 4.03
CA PRO A 316 -18.91 0.94 5.13
C PRO A 316 -17.45 0.45 5.25
N THR A 317 -16.61 0.69 4.22
CA THR A 317 -15.20 0.31 4.22
C THR A 317 -14.32 1.32 4.96
N VAL A 318 -14.83 2.54 5.20
CA VAL A 318 -14.09 3.61 5.86
C VAL A 318 -13.86 3.27 7.33
N PHE A 319 -12.65 3.48 7.80
CA PHE A 319 -12.19 3.17 9.15
C PHE A 319 -13.06 3.85 10.24
N LEU A 320 -12.94 3.35 11.47
CA LEU A 320 -13.69 3.90 12.59
C LEU A 320 -13.05 5.19 13.13
N GLU A 321 -11.75 5.14 13.42
CA GLU A 321 -11.02 6.21 14.10
C GLU A 321 -9.50 6.03 13.99
N TYR A 322 -8.74 7.07 14.25
CA TYR A 322 -7.34 6.95 14.64
C TYR A 322 -7.26 6.63 16.13
N TRP A 323 -6.57 5.56 16.48
CA TRP A 323 -6.44 5.07 17.84
C TRP A 323 -5.91 6.16 18.79
N GLY A 324 -6.66 6.41 19.87
CA GLY A 324 -6.26 7.40 20.88
C GLY A 324 -6.16 8.85 20.41
N ASN A 325 -6.60 9.16 19.17
CA ASN A 325 -6.44 10.49 18.57
C ASN A 325 -7.76 11.04 17.99
N PRO A 326 -8.70 11.45 18.84
CA PRO A 326 -10.00 11.98 18.41
C PRO A 326 -9.87 13.28 17.60
N ALA A 327 -8.87 14.11 17.86
CA ALA A 327 -8.63 15.33 17.10
C ALA A 327 -8.30 15.01 15.64
N ALA A 328 -7.31 14.14 15.39
CA ALA A 328 -6.95 13.72 14.05
C ALA A 328 -8.11 12.97 13.36
N THR A 329 -8.93 12.24 14.12
CA THR A 329 -10.13 11.58 13.57
C THR A 329 -11.13 12.62 13.08
N SER A 330 -11.44 13.62 13.91
CA SER A 330 -12.37 14.69 13.54
C SER A 330 -11.88 15.50 12.32
N GLU A 331 -10.59 15.85 12.27
CA GLU A 331 -9.99 16.58 11.14
C GLU A 331 -10.02 15.78 9.81
N ALA A 332 -9.99 14.44 9.90
CA ALA A 332 -10.00 13.58 8.73
C ALA A 332 -11.36 13.49 8.02
N PHE A 333 -12.43 13.95 8.67
CA PHE A 333 -13.77 13.92 8.11
C PHE A 333 -14.32 15.33 7.86
N THR A 334 -15.20 15.43 6.86
CA THR A 334 -16.03 16.60 6.65
C THR A 334 -17.23 16.58 7.61
N GLU A 335 -17.92 17.71 7.78
CA GLU A 335 -19.14 17.78 8.62
C GLU A 335 -20.26 16.84 8.14
N ASP A 336 -20.34 16.58 6.82
CA ASP A 336 -21.30 15.64 6.20
C ASP A 336 -20.77 14.19 6.14
N GLY A 337 -19.64 13.89 6.82
CA GLY A 337 -19.13 12.54 7.10
C GLY A 337 -18.37 11.89 5.93
N TRP A 338 -17.75 12.69 5.06
CA TRP A 338 -16.79 12.19 4.06
C TRP A 338 -15.38 12.19 4.61
N PHE A 339 -14.65 11.10 4.39
CA PHE A 339 -13.24 11.03 4.70
C PHE A 339 -12.42 11.78 3.65
N ARG A 340 -11.53 12.66 4.12
CA ARG A 340 -10.59 13.44 3.31
C ARG A 340 -9.34 12.62 3.06
N THR A 341 -9.06 12.24 1.82
CA THR A 341 -7.88 11.44 1.53
C THR A 341 -6.58 12.25 1.44
N GLY A 342 -6.68 13.53 1.16
CA GLY A 342 -5.55 14.40 0.83
C GLY A 342 -4.98 14.16 -0.56
N ASP A 343 -5.55 13.27 -1.36
CA ASP A 343 -5.11 12.95 -2.71
C ASP A 343 -6.00 13.69 -3.73
N LEU A 344 -5.38 14.37 -4.69
CA LEU A 344 -6.06 15.08 -5.77
C LEU A 344 -6.21 14.19 -6.99
N ALA A 345 -7.36 14.28 -7.66
CA ALA A 345 -7.66 13.56 -8.88
C ALA A 345 -8.51 14.39 -9.85
N VAL A 346 -8.61 13.90 -11.08
CA VAL A 346 -9.57 14.31 -12.09
C VAL A 346 -10.37 13.10 -12.57
N VAL A 347 -11.54 13.33 -13.14
CA VAL A 347 -12.32 12.28 -13.83
C VAL A 347 -12.19 12.51 -15.33
N GLU A 348 -11.60 11.58 -16.04
CA GLU A 348 -11.43 11.62 -17.48
C GLU A 348 -12.15 10.44 -18.12
N ASN A 349 -13.12 10.71 -18.96
CA ASN A 349 -13.95 9.68 -19.61
C ASN A 349 -14.54 8.65 -18.63
N GLY A 350 -14.97 9.11 -17.44
CA GLY A 350 -15.57 8.28 -16.41
C GLY A 350 -14.59 7.48 -15.55
N SER A 351 -13.27 7.64 -15.74
CA SER A 351 -12.23 7.01 -14.92
C SER A 351 -11.47 8.06 -14.11
N TYR A 352 -11.14 7.72 -12.87
CA TYR A 352 -10.34 8.58 -12.01
C TYR A 352 -8.86 8.47 -12.36
N ARG A 353 -8.18 9.62 -12.45
CA ARG A 353 -6.71 9.71 -12.57
C ARG A 353 -6.16 10.55 -11.42
N ILE A 354 -5.23 9.97 -10.66
CA ILE A 354 -4.59 10.65 -9.54
C ILE A 354 -3.60 11.69 -10.05
N LEU A 355 -3.69 12.91 -9.52
CA LEU A 355 -2.73 13.99 -9.78
C LEU A 355 -1.62 14.03 -8.73
N GLY A 356 -1.84 13.41 -7.58
CA GLY A 356 -0.90 13.30 -6.48
C GLY A 356 -1.47 13.75 -5.15
N ARG A 357 -0.68 13.57 -4.11
CA ARG A 357 -1.02 13.99 -2.75
C ARG A 357 -0.78 15.50 -2.58
N ASN A 358 -1.80 16.22 -2.15
CA ASN A 358 -1.76 17.68 -2.02
C ASN A 358 -0.55 18.20 -1.20
N SER A 359 -0.18 17.47 -0.14
CA SER A 359 0.92 17.85 0.75
C SER A 359 2.32 17.48 0.25
N VAL A 360 2.44 16.62 -0.78
CA VAL A 360 3.73 16.02 -1.20
C VAL A 360 3.98 16.16 -2.70
N ASP A 361 2.97 15.88 -3.51
CA ASP A 361 3.11 15.77 -4.97
C ASP A 361 2.60 17.00 -5.72
N ILE A 362 1.85 17.86 -5.07
CA ILE A 362 1.41 19.12 -5.67
C ILE A 362 2.40 20.22 -5.31
N ILE A 363 3.11 20.69 -6.33
CA ILE A 363 4.13 21.75 -6.23
C ILE A 363 3.49 23.09 -6.56
N LYS A 364 3.63 24.07 -5.68
CA LYS A 364 3.10 25.44 -5.86
C LYS A 364 4.18 26.34 -6.41
N SER A 365 4.33 26.37 -7.74
CA SER A 365 5.41 27.09 -8.42
C SER A 365 4.86 28.18 -9.35
N GLY A 366 5.29 29.41 -9.16
CA GLY A 366 4.92 30.55 -10.02
C GLY A 366 3.40 30.80 -10.10
N GLY A 367 2.65 30.52 -9.02
CA GLY A 367 1.20 30.66 -8.97
C GLY A 367 0.42 29.44 -9.54
N TYR A 368 1.12 28.45 -10.07
CA TYR A 368 0.53 27.21 -10.57
C TYR A 368 0.59 26.08 -9.51
N LYS A 369 -0.43 25.20 -9.52
CA LYS A 369 -0.43 23.92 -8.82
C LYS A 369 0.00 22.84 -9.82
N LEU A 370 1.21 22.31 -9.67
CA LEU A 370 1.82 21.36 -10.61
C LEU A 370 1.79 19.95 -10.01
N SER A 371 1.41 18.96 -10.79
CA SER A 371 1.54 17.56 -10.40
C SER A 371 2.98 17.07 -10.63
N ALA A 372 3.67 16.69 -9.57
CA ALA A 372 4.95 16.01 -9.67
C ALA A 372 4.84 14.70 -10.44
N LEU A 373 3.74 13.95 -10.22
CA LEU A 373 3.52 12.65 -10.88
C LEU A 373 3.40 12.80 -12.40
N GLU A 374 2.75 13.86 -12.89
CA GLU A 374 2.66 14.15 -14.33
C GLU A 374 4.05 14.37 -14.93
N ILE A 375 4.90 15.13 -14.25
CA ILE A 375 6.26 15.40 -14.71
C ILE A 375 7.10 14.11 -14.66
N GLU A 376 6.95 13.30 -13.59
CA GLU A 376 7.63 12.01 -13.45
C GLU A 376 7.25 11.04 -14.56
N GLU A 377 5.95 10.95 -14.93
CA GLU A 377 5.50 10.08 -16.02
C GLU A 377 6.19 10.46 -17.33
N VAL A 378 6.24 11.74 -17.65
CA VAL A 378 6.92 12.20 -18.87
C VAL A 378 8.43 11.90 -18.78
N LEU A 379 9.10 12.19 -17.66
CA LEU A 379 10.52 11.87 -17.48
C LEU A 379 10.83 10.40 -17.70
N ARG A 380 9.97 9.47 -17.24
CA ARG A 380 10.14 8.02 -17.40
C ARG A 380 10.06 7.56 -18.86
N THR A 381 9.47 8.34 -19.77
CA THR A 381 9.48 8.01 -21.21
C THR A 381 10.81 8.35 -21.90
N HIS A 382 11.70 9.10 -21.25
CA HIS A 382 13.03 9.39 -21.79
C HIS A 382 13.93 8.14 -21.76
N PRO A 383 14.60 7.77 -22.89
CA PRO A 383 15.36 6.51 -23.00
C PRO A 383 16.46 6.33 -21.94
N ALA A 384 17.10 7.42 -21.52
CA ALA A 384 18.16 7.37 -20.52
C ALA A 384 17.65 7.30 -19.07
N VAL A 385 16.37 7.60 -18.79
CA VAL A 385 15.82 7.63 -17.44
C VAL A 385 15.29 6.27 -17.05
N ARG A 386 15.89 5.67 -16.02
CA ARG A 386 15.43 4.40 -15.44
C ARG A 386 14.38 4.61 -14.35
N ASP A 387 14.58 5.63 -13.53
CA ASP A 387 13.66 6.00 -12.46
C ASP A 387 13.81 7.50 -12.16
N CYS A 388 12.74 8.10 -11.62
CA CYS A 388 12.75 9.51 -11.25
C CYS A 388 11.75 9.82 -10.15
N ALA A 389 12.02 10.92 -9.44
CA ALA A 389 11.07 11.55 -8.54
C ALA A 389 11.20 13.07 -8.60
N VAL A 390 10.06 13.75 -8.63
CA VAL A 390 9.97 15.21 -8.72
C VAL A 390 9.44 15.77 -7.41
N VAL A 391 10.06 16.85 -6.95
CA VAL A 391 9.68 17.55 -5.73
C VAL A 391 9.76 19.06 -5.90
N GLY A 392 8.99 19.80 -5.08
CA GLY A 392 9.15 21.24 -4.93
C GLY A 392 10.05 21.54 -3.73
N ILE A 393 11.05 22.39 -3.90
CA ILE A 393 11.86 22.93 -2.80
C ILE A 393 11.56 24.41 -2.64
N PRO A 394 11.59 24.98 -1.40
CA PRO A 394 11.32 26.39 -1.18
C PRO A 394 12.21 27.30 -2.06
N ASP A 395 11.60 28.33 -2.63
CA ASP A 395 12.27 29.28 -3.53
C ASP A 395 11.61 30.67 -3.43
N ASP A 396 12.41 31.70 -3.23
CA ASP A 396 11.93 33.07 -3.00
C ASP A 396 11.18 33.66 -4.21
N THR A 397 11.53 33.22 -5.43
CA THR A 397 10.94 33.73 -6.68
C THR A 397 9.69 32.96 -7.07
N TRP A 398 9.72 31.64 -6.89
CA TRP A 398 8.69 30.74 -7.41
C TRP A 398 7.73 30.24 -6.34
N GLY A 399 7.99 30.50 -5.05
CA GLY A 399 7.36 29.85 -3.92
C GLY A 399 7.92 28.45 -3.70
N GLU A 400 7.76 27.57 -4.69
CA GLU A 400 8.50 26.29 -4.77
C GLU A 400 9.16 26.17 -6.16
N ARG A 401 10.42 25.74 -6.15
CA ARG A 401 11.17 25.40 -7.37
C ARG A 401 11.02 23.90 -7.65
N VAL A 402 10.64 23.58 -8.90
CA VAL A 402 10.53 22.20 -9.34
C VAL A 402 11.94 21.62 -9.54
N VAL A 403 12.23 20.48 -8.90
CA VAL A 403 13.50 19.77 -9.02
C VAL A 403 13.26 18.27 -9.18
N ALA A 404 14.18 17.55 -9.84
CA ALA A 404 14.04 16.12 -10.11
C ALA A 404 15.27 15.33 -9.69
N GLY A 405 15.07 14.26 -8.87
CA GLY A 405 16.04 13.20 -8.66
C GLY A 405 15.89 12.15 -9.75
N LEU A 406 17.01 11.76 -10.36
CA LEU A 406 17.05 10.87 -11.52
C LEU A 406 17.99 9.69 -11.29
N VAL A 407 17.54 8.50 -11.66
CA VAL A 407 18.37 7.31 -11.86
C VAL A 407 18.48 7.08 -13.36
N VAL A 408 19.68 7.14 -13.91
CA VAL A 408 19.91 7.06 -15.37
C VAL A 408 20.66 5.79 -15.75
N GLY A 409 20.43 5.32 -16.97
CA GLY A 409 21.06 4.12 -17.53
C GLY A 409 22.37 4.39 -18.29
N GLY A 410 22.75 5.66 -18.42
CA GLY A 410 23.94 6.14 -19.12
C GLY A 410 24.10 7.64 -18.97
N PRO A 411 25.16 8.22 -19.47
CA PRO A 411 25.37 9.66 -19.40
C PRO A 411 24.26 10.42 -20.15
N VAL A 412 23.73 11.45 -19.52
CA VAL A 412 22.73 12.36 -20.09
C VAL A 412 22.99 13.78 -19.54
N GLU A 413 22.92 14.76 -20.42
CA GLU A 413 23.12 16.15 -20.04
C GLU A 413 21.81 16.79 -19.57
N THR A 414 21.89 17.63 -18.52
CA THR A 414 20.71 18.31 -17.95
C THR A 414 19.98 19.19 -18.97
N ASP A 415 20.72 19.83 -19.84
CA ASP A 415 20.16 20.68 -20.92
C ASP A 415 19.43 19.86 -21.99
N GLU A 416 19.88 18.64 -22.26
CA GLU A 416 19.21 17.72 -23.16
C GLU A 416 17.85 17.29 -22.55
N LEU A 417 17.84 16.86 -21.29
CA LEU A 417 16.61 16.52 -20.56
C LEU A 417 15.62 17.68 -20.50
N SER A 418 16.11 18.88 -20.20
CA SER A 418 15.28 20.07 -20.13
C SER A 418 14.68 20.44 -21.49
N ARG A 419 15.44 20.36 -22.58
CA ARG A 419 14.95 20.60 -23.95
C ARG A 419 13.92 19.53 -24.34
N TRP A 420 14.19 18.28 -24.01
CA TRP A 420 13.30 17.18 -24.31
C TRP A 420 11.96 17.33 -23.57
N LEU A 421 11.98 17.65 -22.26
CA LEU A 421 10.77 17.90 -21.46
C LEU A 421 9.94 19.08 -22.00
N ARG A 422 10.58 20.18 -22.42
CA ARG A 422 9.88 21.33 -23.02
C ARG A 422 9.17 20.99 -24.34
N GLY A 423 9.60 19.93 -25.01
CA GLY A 423 8.90 19.38 -26.18
C GLY A 423 7.64 18.58 -25.82
N GLN A 424 7.48 18.20 -24.55
CA GLN A 424 6.39 17.34 -24.08
C GLN A 424 5.45 18.06 -23.09
N LEU A 425 5.98 18.99 -22.31
CA LEU A 425 5.27 19.71 -21.25
C LEU A 425 5.50 21.23 -21.37
N PRO A 426 4.57 22.05 -20.85
CA PRO A 426 4.79 23.49 -20.71
C PRO A 426 6.07 23.80 -19.91
N ASP A 427 6.77 24.87 -20.28
CA ASP A 427 8.07 25.25 -19.70
C ASP A 427 8.02 25.37 -18.15
N TYR A 428 6.93 25.87 -17.59
CA TYR A 428 6.78 26.04 -16.14
C TYR A 428 6.72 24.70 -15.38
N LYS A 429 6.54 23.55 -16.05
CA LYS A 429 6.61 22.19 -15.47
C LYS A 429 8.00 21.58 -15.57
N THR A 430 8.93 22.17 -16.30
CA THR A 430 10.28 21.65 -16.46
C THR A 430 11.08 21.83 -15.15
N PRO A 431 11.69 20.76 -14.59
CA PRO A 431 12.57 20.88 -13.44
C PRO A 431 13.73 21.83 -13.73
N ARG A 432 14.03 22.68 -12.75
CA ARG A 432 15.11 23.69 -12.86
C ARG A 432 16.44 23.20 -12.31
N HIS A 433 16.41 22.05 -11.63
CA HIS A 433 17.61 21.39 -11.13
C HIS A 433 17.41 19.87 -11.11
N TYR A 434 18.48 19.15 -11.43
CA TYR A 434 18.50 17.68 -11.49
C TYR A 434 19.59 17.14 -10.56
N LEU A 435 19.26 16.08 -9.83
CA LEU A 435 20.19 15.33 -9.00
C LEU A 435 20.28 13.91 -9.53
N PHE A 436 21.45 13.50 -9.99
CA PHE A 436 21.70 12.13 -10.43
C PHE A 436 22.06 11.25 -9.24
N LEU A 437 21.38 10.11 -9.14
CA LEU A 437 21.45 9.18 -8.03
C LEU A 437 21.65 7.76 -8.54
N ASP A 438 22.32 6.92 -7.76
CA ASP A 438 22.40 5.49 -8.03
C ASP A 438 21.04 4.83 -7.81
N GLU A 439 20.31 5.28 -6.75
CA GLU A 439 18.94 4.85 -6.45
C GLU A 439 18.15 5.98 -5.75
N LEU A 440 16.83 5.97 -5.91
CA LEU A 440 15.94 6.87 -5.19
C LEU A 440 15.73 6.40 -3.74
N PRO A 441 15.65 7.33 -2.76
CA PRO A 441 15.32 6.97 -1.38
C PRO A 441 13.92 6.36 -1.32
N ARG A 442 13.80 5.17 -0.73
CA ARG A 442 12.54 4.42 -0.62
C ARG A 442 12.32 3.90 0.79
N ASN A 443 11.06 3.84 1.19
CA ASN A 443 10.65 3.18 2.41
C ASN A 443 10.58 1.64 2.22
N GLU A 444 10.25 0.91 3.30
CA GLU A 444 10.15 -0.56 3.31
C GLU A 444 9.10 -1.13 2.33
N MET A 445 8.11 -0.31 1.94
CA MET A 445 7.11 -0.65 0.93
C MET A 445 7.58 -0.38 -0.51
N GLY A 446 8.81 0.09 -0.71
CA GLY A 446 9.34 0.49 -2.00
C GLY A 446 8.80 1.82 -2.52
N LYS A 447 8.08 2.61 -1.71
CA LYS A 447 7.63 3.96 -2.06
C LYS A 447 8.75 4.96 -1.93
N VAL A 448 8.88 5.87 -2.90
CA VAL A 448 9.87 6.95 -2.84
C VAL A 448 9.58 7.87 -1.66
N THR A 449 10.61 8.12 -0.86
CA THR A 449 10.55 9.02 0.30
C THR A 449 10.90 10.44 -0.14
N LYS A 450 9.91 11.16 -0.70
CA LYS A 450 10.10 12.53 -1.24
C LYS A 450 10.64 13.53 -0.22
N LYS A 451 10.38 13.31 1.08
CA LYS A 451 10.93 14.13 2.16
C LYS A 451 12.46 14.01 2.24
N GLU A 452 13.01 12.81 2.08
CA GLU A 452 14.45 12.58 2.05
C GLU A 452 15.06 13.16 0.78
N LEU A 453 14.39 12.98 -0.36
CA LEU A 453 14.83 13.58 -1.61
C LEU A 453 14.89 15.12 -1.53
N LYS A 454 13.86 15.78 -0.95
CA LYS A 454 13.89 17.24 -0.70
C LYS A 454 15.09 17.64 0.15
N LYS A 455 15.42 16.86 1.19
CA LYS A 455 16.58 17.11 2.04
C LYS A 455 17.90 17.02 1.26
N MET A 456 18.04 16.04 0.38
CA MET A 456 19.24 15.91 -0.48
C MET A 456 19.48 17.14 -1.35
N PHE A 457 18.42 17.77 -1.87
CA PHE A 457 18.53 19.01 -2.63
C PHE A 457 18.85 20.23 -1.75
N THR A 458 18.38 20.27 -0.50
CA THR A 458 18.65 21.40 0.41
C THR A 458 20.02 21.31 1.06
N ASP A 459 20.53 20.10 1.27
CA ASP A 459 21.88 19.87 1.85
C ASP A 459 23.01 20.10 0.82
N GLN A 460 22.71 19.97 -0.49
CA GLN A 460 23.60 20.43 -1.55
C GLN A 460 23.44 21.95 -1.69
N LYS A 461 24.32 22.72 -1.02
CA LYS A 461 24.42 24.16 -1.27
C LYS A 461 24.57 24.37 -2.80
N PRO A 462 23.84 25.32 -3.41
CA PRO A 462 24.07 25.64 -4.78
C PRO A 462 25.53 26.07 -4.91
N SER A 463 26.34 25.34 -5.72
CA SER A 463 27.52 25.92 -6.32
C SER A 463 27.00 27.07 -7.20
N GLU A 464 27.21 28.31 -6.76
CA GLU A 464 26.99 29.50 -7.55
C GLU A 464 27.72 29.31 -8.88
N GLN A 465 26.98 29.18 -9.95
CA GLN A 465 27.41 29.48 -11.33
C GLN A 465 26.34 30.29 -12.03
#